data_74cf80b1f2e4bd8f54966e4978c8d760
#
_entry.id   74cf80b1f2e4bd8f54966e4978c8d760
#
_cell.length_a   1.000
_cell.length_b   1.000
_cell.length_c   1.000
_cell.angle_alpha   90.00
_cell.angle_beta   90.00
_cell.angle_gamma   90.00
#
_symmetry.space_group_name_H-M   'P 1'
#
loop_
_entity.id
_entity.type
_entity.pdbx_description
1 polymer ?
#
loop_
_entity_poly.entity_id
_entity_poly.type
_entity_poly.pdbx_seq_one_letter_code
_entity_poly.pdbx_strand_id
1 'polypeptide(L)'
;MEALAAPVSISARPTVSGETVVADAIEKARGGDVAAFEILYRETVGRIHGLCLRMCGDAHLAEELTQESYIRAWKKLHTFRGDSLFTTWLHRVAANVVLGHLRTSGRRPELDGVEDEDVDFPVVERLDPQVTIDLDRAISGLPPRARTVFVLHDVEGYTHEEVANMADMAVGTSKAQLSRARRLLRKVLAP
;
A
#
# COMPACT_ATOMS: atom_id res chain seq x y z
N MET A 1 17.87 -14.29 -31.59
CA MET A 1 16.67 -14.99 -31.05
C MET A 1 16.42 -14.42 -29.67
N GLU A 2 15.48 -13.51 -29.62
CA GLU A 2 15.10 -12.74 -28.43
C GLU A 2 14.13 -13.56 -27.58
N ALA A 3 14.50 -13.89 -26.35
CA ALA A 3 13.59 -14.47 -25.37
C ALA A 3 12.94 -13.34 -24.57
N LEU A 4 11.72 -13.04 -24.96
CA LEU A 4 10.83 -12.10 -24.29
C LEU A 4 10.51 -12.63 -22.88
N ALA A 5 10.98 -11.95 -21.83
CA ALA A 5 10.63 -12.24 -20.45
C ALA A 5 9.15 -11.90 -20.22
N ALA A 6 8.36 -12.90 -19.85
CA ALA A 6 6.96 -12.75 -19.49
C ALA A 6 6.80 -11.95 -18.20
N PRO A 7 5.75 -11.12 -18.06
CA PRO A 7 5.50 -10.37 -16.84
C PRO A 7 5.15 -11.32 -15.69
N VAL A 8 5.80 -11.13 -14.54
CA VAL A 8 5.48 -11.83 -13.29
C VAL A 8 4.12 -11.33 -12.81
N SER A 9 3.10 -12.11 -13.10
CA SER A 9 1.73 -11.86 -12.62
C SER A 9 1.62 -12.28 -11.16
N ILE A 10 1.74 -11.32 -10.23
CA ILE A 10 1.43 -11.53 -8.81
C ILE A 10 -0.08 -11.31 -8.63
N SER A 11 -0.87 -12.17 -9.22
CA SER A 11 -2.30 -12.25 -8.94
C SER A 11 -2.69 -13.71 -8.82
N ALA A 12 -2.60 -14.23 -7.58
CA ALA A 12 -3.31 -15.46 -7.25
C ALA A 12 -4.80 -15.16 -7.33
N ARG A 13 -5.45 -15.56 -8.43
CA ARG A 13 -6.92 -15.53 -8.53
C ARG A 13 -7.47 -16.48 -7.48
N PRO A 14 -8.40 -16.02 -6.60
CA PRO A 14 -9.10 -16.93 -5.71
C PRO A 14 -9.86 -18.00 -6.53
N THR A 15 -9.86 -19.23 -6.05
CA THR A 15 -10.66 -20.31 -6.65
C THR A 15 -12.13 -20.04 -6.43
N VAL A 16 -13.00 -20.48 -7.33
CA VAL A 16 -14.47 -20.25 -7.30
C VAL A 16 -15.11 -20.61 -5.94
N SER A 17 -14.58 -21.61 -5.22
CA SER A 17 -15.00 -21.95 -3.86
C SER A 17 -14.67 -20.87 -2.82
N GLY A 18 -13.52 -20.19 -2.96
CA GLY A 18 -13.11 -19.13 -2.04
C GLY A 18 -13.92 -17.85 -2.19
N GLU A 19 -14.34 -17.50 -3.41
CA GLU A 19 -15.18 -16.32 -3.66
C GLU A 19 -16.56 -16.44 -3.03
N THR A 20 -17.15 -17.62 -3.07
CA THR A 20 -18.47 -17.89 -2.46
C THR A 20 -18.41 -17.79 -0.94
N VAL A 21 -17.34 -18.33 -0.31
CA VAL A 21 -17.14 -18.26 1.14
C VAL A 21 -16.95 -16.81 1.60
N VAL A 22 -16.19 -16.01 0.85
CA VAL A 22 -15.97 -14.59 1.16
C VAL A 22 -17.27 -13.80 1.01
N ALA A 23 -18.07 -14.05 -0.02
CA ALA A 23 -19.34 -13.36 -0.23
C ALA A 23 -20.34 -13.63 0.91
N ASP A 24 -20.50 -14.89 1.32
CA ASP A 24 -21.36 -15.26 2.45
C ASP A 24 -20.84 -14.65 3.78
N ALA A 25 -19.53 -14.66 3.98
CA ALA A 25 -18.91 -14.03 5.16
C ALA A 25 -19.14 -12.52 5.21
N ILE A 26 -19.12 -11.81 4.07
CA ILE A 26 -19.41 -10.38 4.02
C ILE A 26 -20.86 -10.10 4.46
N GLU A 27 -21.83 -10.84 3.94
CA GLU A 27 -23.24 -10.62 4.29
C GLU A 27 -23.52 -10.89 5.77
N LYS A 28 -22.98 -11.98 6.33
CA LYS A 28 -23.11 -12.31 7.75
C LYS A 28 -22.41 -11.26 8.63
N ALA A 29 -21.19 -10.87 8.29
CA ALA A 29 -20.44 -9.85 9.03
C ALA A 29 -21.13 -8.48 8.99
N ARG A 30 -21.81 -8.10 7.91
CA ARG A 30 -22.66 -6.89 7.84
C ARG A 30 -23.84 -6.95 8.83
N GLY A 31 -24.33 -8.15 9.12
CA GLY A 31 -25.32 -8.41 10.15
C GLY A 31 -24.77 -8.43 11.58
N GLY A 32 -23.45 -8.21 11.76
CA GLY A 32 -22.81 -8.19 13.07
C GLY A 32 -22.20 -9.53 13.51
N ASP A 33 -22.11 -10.51 12.62
CA ASP A 33 -21.48 -11.80 12.92
C ASP A 33 -19.94 -11.64 12.96
N VAL A 34 -19.39 -11.71 14.18
CA VAL A 34 -17.95 -11.58 14.45
C VAL A 34 -17.17 -12.77 13.88
N ALA A 35 -17.73 -13.98 13.90
CA ALA A 35 -17.04 -15.16 13.37
C ALA A 35 -16.88 -15.06 11.84
N ALA A 36 -17.90 -14.54 11.16
CA ALA A 36 -17.83 -14.26 9.73
C ALA A 36 -16.79 -13.18 9.40
N PHE A 37 -16.68 -12.13 10.23
CA PHE A 37 -15.64 -11.12 10.06
C PHE A 37 -14.22 -11.67 10.31
N GLU A 38 -14.07 -12.61 11.23
CA GLU A 38 -12.80 -13.31 11.46
C GLU A 38 -12.32 -14.06 10.20
N ILE A 39 -13.24 -14.66 9.43
CA ILE A 39 -12.89 -15.26 8.13
C ILE A 39 -12.32 -14.21 7.18
N LEU A 40 -12.99 -13.05 7.04
CA LEU A 40 -12.52 -11.94 6.21
C LEU A 40 -11.14 -11.43 6.66
N TYR A 41 -10.94 -11.32 7.97
CA TYR A 41 -9.65 -10.94 8.55
C TYR A 41 -8.54 -11.90 8.13
N ARG A 42 -8.73 -13.21 8.37
CA ARG A 42 -7.71 -14.23 8.08
C ARG A 42 -7.33 -14.26 6.60
N GLU A 43 -8.30 -14.08 5.71
CA GLU A 43 -8.08 -14.08 4.26
C GLU A 43 -7.32 -12.85 3.75
N THR A 44 -7.37 -11.74 4.48
CA THR A 44 -6.89 -10.45 3.96
C THR A 44 -5.77 -9.82 4.78
N VAL A 45 -5.52 -10.27 6.04
CA VAL A 45 -4.60 -9.59 6.96
C VAL A 45 -3.18 -9.47 6.41
N GLY A 46 -2.64 -10.49 5.76
CA GLY A 46 -1.30 -10.44 5.18
C GLY A 46 -1.15 -9.34 4.11
N ARG A 47 -2.19 -9.14 3.28
CA ARG A 47 -2.19 -8.09 2.25
C ARG A 47 -2.30 -6.69 2.86
N ILE A 48 -3.18 -6.52 3.84
CA ILE A 48 -3.38 -5.23 4.52
C ILE A 48 -2.15 -4.85 5.33
N HIS A 49 -1.55 -5.78 6.05
CA HIS A 49 -0.28 -5.55 6.76
C HIS A 49 0.84 -5.17 5.79
N GLY A 50 0.98 -5.89 4.67
CA GLY A 50 1.96 -5.55 3.62
C GLY A 50 1.76 -4.16 3.04
N LEU A 51 0.50 -3.72 2.82
CA LEU A 51 0.20 -2.34 2.40
C LEU A 51 0.63 -1.32 3.47
N CYS A 52 0.23 -1.54 4.73
CA CYS A 52 0.60 -0.66 5.84
C CYS A 52 2.12 -0.53 5.97
N LEU A 53 2.84 -1.67 5.94
CA LEU A 53 4.29 -1.72 6.06
C LEU A 53 4.97 -0.96 4.91
N ARG A 54 4.57 -1.20 3.66
CA ARG A 54 5.12 -0.48 2.50
C ARG A 54 4.86 1.02 2.57
N MET A 55 3.69 1.44 3.09
CA MET A 55 3.36 2.87 3.20
C MET A 55 4.05 3.57 4.37
N CYS A 56 4.13 2.97 5.57
CA CYS A 56 4.74 3.61 6.74
C CYS A 56 6.25 3.34 6.87
N GLY A 57 6.74 2.19 6.41
CA GLY A 57 8.15 1.79 6.47
C GLY A 57 8.65 1.42 7.87
N ASP A 58 7.74 1.13 8.80
CA ASP A 58 8.01 0.78 10.18
C ASP A 58 7.12 -0.41 10.55
N ALA A 59 7.72 -1.51 11.02
CA ALA A 59 7.00 -2.76 11.26
C ALA A 59 6.01 -2.65 12.44
N HIS A 60 6.42 -1.99 13.53
CA HIS A 60 5.54 -1.82 14.70
C HIS A 60 4.34 -0.94 14.36
N LEU A 61 4.59 0.18 13.69
CA LEU A 61 3.54 1.07 13.22
C LEU A 61 2.61 0.37 12.20
N ALA A 62 3.15 -0.49 11.36
CA ALA A 62 2.35 -1.26 10.40
C ALA A 62 1.36 -2.20 11.10
N GLU A 63 1.77 -2.83 12.20
CA GLU A 63 0.87 -3.67 13.02
C GLU A 63 -0.26 -2.84 13.61
N GLU A 64 0.04 -1.70 14.22
CA GLU A 64 -0.96 -0.79 14.79
C GLU A 64 -1.95 -0.29 13.73
N LEU A 65 -1.44 0.17 12.58
CA LEU A 65 -2.28 0.66 11.47
C LEU A 65 -3.11 -0.45 10.83
N THR A 66 -2.59 -1.68 10.83
CA THR A 66 -3.36 -2.86 10.39
C THR A 66 -4.54 -3.10 11.32
N GLN A 67 -4.33 -3.12 12.63
CA GLN A 67 -5.41 -3.29 13.61
C GLN A 67 -6.46 -2.17 13.49
N GLU A 68 -6.02 -0.91 13.43
CA GLU A 68 -6.91 0.24 13.25
C GLU A 68 -7.72 0.14 11.94
N SER A 69 -7.11 -0.38 10.88
CA SER A 69 -7.79 -0.59 9.59
C SER A 69 -8.94 -1.58 9.72
N TYR A 70 -8.76 -2.69 10.45
CA TYR A 70 -9.83 -3.66 10.68
C TYR A 70 -10.91 -3.14 11.63
N ILE A 71 -10.54 -2.38 12.66
CA ILE A 71 -11.52 -1.71 13.53
C ILE A 71 -12.40 -0.75 12.70
N ARG A 72 -11.80 0.03 11.81
CA ARG A 72 -12.55 0.93 10.92
C ARG A 72 -13.35 0.16 9.87
N ALA A 73 -12.80 -0.92 9.32
CA ALA A 73 -13.52 -1.76 8.39
C ALA A 73 -14.76 -2.38 9.03
N TRP A 74 -14.66 -2.93 10.24
CA TRP A 74 -15.80 -3.44 11.00
C TRP A 74 -16.89 -2.39 11.18
N LYS A 75 -16.52 -1.20 11.67
CA LYS A 75 -17.46 -0.09 11.89
C LYS A 75 -18.13 0.39 10.60
N LYS A 76 -17.44 0.31 9.45
CA LYS A 76 -17.92 0.79 8.15
C LYS A 76 -18.44 -0.30 7.24
N LEU A 77 -18.45 -1.56 7.66
CA LEU A 77 -18.83 -2.68 6.80
C LEU A 77 -20.26 -2.56 6.25
N HIS A 78 -21.15 -1.96 7.04
CA HIS A 78 -22.53 -1.65 6.61
C HIS A 78 -22.59 -0.70 5.39
N THR A 79 -21.52 0.06 5.11
CA THR A 79 -21.44 0.96 3.95
C THR A 79 -20.90 0.27 2.69
N PHE A 80 -20.38 -0.94 2.80
CA PHE A 80 -19.90 -1.71 1.65
C PHE A 80 -21.08 -2.16 0.80
N ARG A 81 -21.17 -1.68 -0.44
CA ARG A 81 -22.32 -1.91 -1.35
C ARG A 81 -22.11 -3.08 -2.32
N GLY A 82 -20.89 -3.62 -2.41
CA GLY A 82 -20.56 -4.64 -3.39
C GLY A 82 -20.23 -4.09 -4.79
N ASP A 83 -20.15 -2.77 -4.97
CA ASP A 83 -19.80 -2.13 -6.27
C ASP A 83 -18.34 -2.42 -6.70
N SER A 84 -17.52 -2.96 -5.80
CA SER A 84 -16.15 -3.40 -6.02
C SER A 84 -15.88 -4.67 -5.23
N LEU A 85 -14.72 -5.30 -5.46
CA LEU A 85 -14.26 -6.39 -4.61
C LEU A 85 -14.08 -5.89 -3.17
N PHE A 86 -14.42 -6.73 -2.20
CA PHE A 86 -14.23 -6.43 -0.77
C PHE A 86 -12.77 -6.06 -0.46
N THR A 87 -11.81 -6.75 -1.06
CA THR A 87 -10.38 -6.44 -0.93
C THR A 87 -10.06 -5.03 -1.38
N THR A 88 -10.61 -4.57 -2.51
CA THR A 88 -10.39 -3.20 -3.02
C THR A 88 -10.95 -2.15 -2.05
N TRP A 89 -12.15 -2.39 -1.52
CA TRP A 89 -12.75 -1.51 -0.52
C TRP A 89 -11.91 -1.48 0.78
N LEU A 90 -11.46 -2.65 1.25
CA LEU A 90 -10.64 -2.77 2.46
C LEU A 90 -9.28 -2.10 2.29
N HIS A 91 -8.64 -2.23 1.13
CA HIS A 91 -7.41 -1.51 0.80
C HIS A 91 -7.59 0.00 0.87
N ARG A 92 -8.71 0.54 0.35
CA ARG A 92 -9.04 1.97 0.50
C ARG A 92 -9.20 2.38 1.96
N VAL A 93 -9.83 1.56 2.78
CA VAL A 93 -9.94 1.82 4.23
C VAL A 93 -8.56 1.89 4.86
N ALA A 94 -7.70 0.91 4.61
CA ALA A 94 -6.35 0.84 5.16
C ALA A 94 -5.46 2.00 4.68
N ALA A 95 -5.44 2.29 3.38
CA ALA A 95 -4.68 3.42 2.83
C ALA A 95 -5.09 4.75 3.49
N ASN A 96 -6.39 4.98 3.69
CA ASN A 96 -6.88 6.16 4.38
C ASN A 96 -6.49 6.21 5.88
N VAL A 97 -6.37 5.06 6.54
CA VAL A 97 -5.86 4.97 7.93
C VAL A 97 -4.41 5.41 7.97
N VAL A 98 -3.56 4.85 7.11
CA VAL A 98 -2.14 5.20 7.04
C VAL A 98 -1.95 6.68 6.71
N LEU A 99 -2.65 7.18 5.68
CA LEU A 99 -2.58 8.60 5.29
C LEU A 99 -3.05 9.53 6.43
N GLY A 100 -4.10 9.14 7.14
CA GLY A 100 -4.58 9.86 8.33
C GLY A 100 -3.49 9.95 9.40
N HIS A 101 -2.83 8.85 9.70
CA HIS A 101 -1.72 8.80 10.66
C HIS A 101 -0.55 9.68 10.20
N LEU A 102 -0.12 9.57 8.94
CA LEU A 102 0.99 10.39 8.41
C LEU A 102 0.71 11.90 8.47
N ARG A 103 -0.55 12.31 8.34
CA ARG A 103 -0.96 13.72 8.50
C ARG A 103 -0.90 14.22 9.94
N THR A 104 -1.27 13.38 10.92
CA THR A 104 -1.37 13.78 12.33
C THR A 104 -0.07 13.65 13.08
N SER A 105 0.83 12.73 12.69
CA SER A 105 2.09 12.47 13.38
C SER A 105 3.19 13.53 13.14
N GLY A 106 2.87 14.67 12.54
CA GLY A 106 3.86 15.70 12.22
C GLY A 106 4.91 15.27 11.17
N ARG A 107 4.85 14.02 10.71
CA ARG A 107 5.52 13.56 9.50
C ARG A 107 4.80 14.07 8.25
N ARG A 108 4.09 15.19 8.40
CA ARG A 108 3.65 16.01 7.28
C ARG A 108 4.93 16.41 6.58
N PRO A 109 5.25 15.87 5.43
CA PRO A 109 6.35 16.40 4.66
C PRO A 109 5.96 17.84 4.38
N GLU A 110 6.73 18.77 4.87
CA GLU A 110 6.47 20.20 4.71
C GLU A 110 6.09 20.50 3.27
N LEU A 111 5.03 21.27 3.13
CA LEU A 111 4.36 21.57 1.85
C LEU A 111 5.18 22.50 0.96
N ASP A 112 6.38 22.88 1.42
CA ASP A 112 7.19 23.84 0.71
C ASP A 112 8.30 23.16 -0.09
N GLY A 113 8.29 23.51 -1.35
CA GLY A 113 9.29 23.43 -2.37
C GLY A 113 10.72 23.08 -1.92
N VAL A 114 10.95 21.83 -1.62
CA VAL A 114 12.30 21.34 -1.64
C VAL A 114 12.58 20.94 -3.08
N GLU A 115 13.05 21.92 -3.83
CA GLU A 115 13.88 21.72 -5.01
C GLU A 115 14.89 20.62 -4.71
N ASP A 116 15.25 19.88 -5.72
CA ASP A 116 16.24 18.81 -5.84
C ASP A 116 17.46 18.87 -4.88
N GLU A 117 17.28 18.97 -3.59
CA GLU A 117 18.35 18.64 -2.69
C GLU A 117 18.50 17.12 -2.73
N ASP A 118 19.67 16.66 -3.16
CA ASP A 118 20.17 15.30 -3.02
C ASP A 118 20.10 14.93 -1.54
N VAL A 119 18.91 14.55 -1.07
CA VAL A 119 18.77 13.86 0.19
C VAL A 119 19.62 12.61 0.03
N ASP A 120 20.71 12.60 0.77
CA ASP A 120 21.64 11.48 0.82
C ASP A 120 20.82 10.26 1.20
N PHE A 121 20.42 9.52 0.19
CA PHE A 121 19.70 8.28 0.34
C PHE A 121 20.66 7.40 1.12
N PRO A 122 20.29 6.84 2.28
CA PRO A 122 21.19 5.91 2.94
C PRO A 122 21.52 4.86 1.89
N VAL A 123 22.76 4.95 1.37
CA VAL A 123 23.30 3.95 0.48
C VAL A 123 23.27 2.70 1.33
N VAL A 124 22.30 1.84 1.05
CA VAL A 124 22.34 0.48 1.58
C VAL A 124 23.69 -0.03 1.11
N GLU A 125 24.64 -0.19 2.08
CA GLU A 125 25.96 -0.72 1.79
C GLU A 125 25.78 -1.84 0.78
N ARG A 126 26.54 -1.80 -0.30
CA ARG A 126 26.43 -2.74 -1.41
C ARG A 126 26.38 -4.15 -0.85
N LEU A 127 25.18 -4.67 -0.70
CA LEU A 127 24.97 -6.04 -0.31
C LEU A 127 25.56 -6.89 -1.44
N ASP A 128 26.29 -7.91 -1.06
CA ASP A 128 26.84 -8.95 -1.91
C ASP A 128 25.87 -9.24 -3.07
N PRO A 129 26.33 -9.31 -4.34
CA PRO A 129 25.49 -9.55 -5.51
C PRO A 129 24.62 -10.83 -5.44
N GLN A 130 24.87 -11.69 -4.45
CA GLN A 130 24.09 -12.92 -4.19
C GLN A 130 22.87 -12.68 -3.26
N VAL A 131 22.73 -11.49 -2.66
CA VAL A 131 21.56 -11.17 -1.84
C VAL A 131 20.54 -10.48 -2.73
N THR A 132 19.43 -11.15 -2.99
CA THR A 132 18.25 -10.54 -3.62
C THR A 132 17.89 -9.30 -2.82
N ILE A 133 18.08 -8.10 -3.39
CA ILE A 133 17.68 -6.85 -2.74
C ILE A 133 16.18 -6.94 -2.56
N ASP A 134 15.74 -7.00 -1.31
CA ASP A 134 14.33 -7.04 -1.00
C ASP A 134 13.69 -5.72 -1.45
N LEU A 135 12.82 -5.81 -2.45
CA LEU A 135 12.11 -4.65 -3.00
C LEU A 135 11.35 -3.90 -1.89
N ASP A 136 10.78 -4.61 -0.93
CA ASP A 136 10.09 -3.99 0.21
C ASP A 136 11.06 -3.15 1.05
N ARG A 137 12.32 -3.59 1.21
CA ARG A 137 13.36 -2.82 1.90
C ARG A 137 13.75 -1.57 1.11
N ALA A 138 13.88 -1.68 -0.21
CA ALA A 138 14.16 -0.52 -1.06
C ALA A 138 13.00 0.50 -1.02
N ILE A 139 11.75 0.03 -1.03
CA ILE A 139 10.56 0.88 -0.89
C ILE A 139 10.55 1.58 0.48
N SER A 140 10.84 0.86 1.57
CA SER A 140 10.87 1.45 2.91
C SER A 140 11.91 2.56 3.07
N GLY A 141 13.00 2.52 2.30
CA GLY A 141 14.01 3.56 2.22
C GLY A 141 13.57 4.83 1.49
N LEU A 142 12.51 4.82 0.69
CA LEU A 142 12.06 6.00 -0.04
C LEU A 142 11.61 7.13 0.89
N PRO A 143 11.81 8.41 0.50
CA PRO A 143 11.23 9.55 1.21
C PRO A 143 9.70 9.38 1.36
N PRO A 144 9.10 9.73 2.50
CA PRO A 144 7.71 9.37 2.82
C PRO A 144 6.68 9.72 1.74
N ARG A 145 6.78 10.90 1.12
CA ARG A 145 5.86 11.31 0.02
C ARG A 145 6.06 10.48 -1.24
N ALA A 146 7.31 10.28 -1.64
CA ALA A 146 7.65 9.51 -2.82
C ALA A 146 7.23 8.05 -2.63
N ARG A 147 7.43 7.49 -1.43
CA ARG A 147 7.01 6.15 -1.03
C ARG A 147 5.48 6.00 -1.10
N THR A 148 4.74 6.93 -0.48
CA THR A 148 3.27 6.93 -0.50
C THR A 148 2.74 6.91 -1.93
N VAL A 149 3.24 7.81 -2.79
CA VAL A 149 2.78 7.88 -4.17
C VAL A 149 3.15 6.62 -4.95
N PHE A 150 4.37 6.10 -4.76
CA PHE A 150 4.82 4.88 -5.42
C PHE A 150 3.95 3.67 -5.02
N VAL A 151 3.70 3.49 -3.74
CA VAL A 151 2.88 2.38 -3.25
C VAL A 151 1.45 2.49 -3.78
N LEU A 152 0.83 3.65 -3.67
CA LEU A 152 -0.55 3.81 -4.13
C LEU A 152 -0.68 3.69 -5.66
N HIS A 153 0.25 4.26 -6.43
CA HIS A 153 0.15 4.25 -7.89
C HIS A 153 0.69 2.95 -8.51
N ASP A 154 1.96 2.60 -8.24
CA ASP A 154 2.65 1.50 -8.94
C ASP A 154 2.35 0.13 -8.33
N VAL A 155 2.05 0.05 -7.04
CA VAL A 155 1.76 -1.23 -6.37
C VAL A 155 0.25 -1.49 -6.32
N GLU A 156 -0.55 -0.49 -5.91
CA GLU A 156 -1.99 -0.65 -5.70
C GLU A 156 -2.84 -0.23 -6.92
N GLY A 157 -2.24 0.42 -7.92
CA GLY A 157 -2.90 0.74 -9.19
C GLY A 157 -3.84 1.94 -9.18
N TYR A 158 -3.75 2.82 -8.18
CA TYR A 158 -4.53 4.07 -8.16
C TYR A 158 -4.06 5.05 -9.23
N THR A 159 -4.99 5.80 -9.83
CA THR A 159 -4.65 6.90 -10.73
C THR A 159 -4.01 8.06 -9.98
N HIS A 160 -3.31 8.95 -10.68
CA HIS A 160 -2.73 10.15 -10.06
C HIS A 160 -3.79 11.06 -9.44
N GLU A 161 -4.98 11.13 -10.02
CA GLU A 161 -6.12 11.89 -9.51
C GLU A 161 -6.61 11.30 -8.17
N GLU A 162 -6.73 9.97 -8.10
CA GLU A 162 -7.10 9.28 -6.85
C GLU A 162 -6.04 9.48 -5.78
N VAL A 163 -4.76 9.28 -6.12
CA VAL A 163 -3.64 9.49 -5.19
C VAL A 163 -3.62 10.94 -4.68
N ALA A 164 -3.79 11.92 -5.57
CA ALA A 164 -3.82 13.34 -5.23
C ALA A 164 -4.94 13.65 -4.23
N ASN A 165 -6.15 13.14 -4.49
CA ASN A 165 -7.30 13.30 -3.60
C ASN A 165 -7.10 12.60 -2.24
N MET A 166 -6.54 11.39 -2.22
CA MET A 166 -6.32 10.62 -0.99
C MET A 166 -5.23 11.23 -0.12
N ALA A 167 -4.14 11.69 -0.73
CA ALA A 167 -2.94 12.18 -0.04
C ALA A 167 -2.93 13.72 0.13
N ASP A 168 -4.01 14.41 -0.27
CA ASP A 168 -4.16 15.87 -0.17
C ASP A 168 -2.99 16.61 -0.83
N MET A 169 -2.78 16.33 -2.11
CA MET A 169 -1.73 16.95 -2.93
C MET A 169 -2.22 17.27 -4.34
N ALA A 170 -1.50 18.12 -5.07
CA ALA A 170 -1.81 18.36 -6.47
C ALA A 170 -1.44 17.14 -7.34
N VAL A 171 -2.16 16.92 -8.45
CA VAL A 171 -1.86 15.84 -9.41
C VAL A 171 -0.44 15.95 -9.97
N GLY A 172 0.03 17.19 -10.24
CA GLY A 172 1.41 17.45 -10.66
C GLY A 172 2.43 16.99 -9.62
N THR A 173 2.16 17.23 -8.32
CA THR A 173 2.99 16.78 -7.21
C THR A 173 3.04 15.24 -7.16
N SER A 174 1.90 14.57 -7.34
CA SER A 174 1.85 13.11 -7.41
C SER A 174 2.75 12.57 -8.53
N LYS A 175 2.68 13.14 -9.73
CA LYS A 175 3.55 12.76 -10.87
C LYS A 175 5.03 12.98 -10.57
N ALA A 176 5.39 14.11 -9.98
CA ALA A 176 6.77 14.43 -9.62
C ALA A 176 7.31 13.47 -8.55
N GLN A 177 6.53 13.17 -7.51
CA GLN A 177 6.93 12.23 -6.46
C GLN A 177 7.09 10.80 -7.00
N LEU A 178 6.25 10.37 -7.94
CA LEU A 178 6.41 9.08 -8.58
C LEU A 178 7.71 9.00 -9.40
N SER A 179 7.99 10.05 -10.18
CA SER A 179 9.25 10.14 -10.94
C SER A 179 10.47 10.07 -10.00
N ARG A 180 10.42 10.80 -8.88
CA ARG A 180 11.47 10.77 -7.84
C ARG A 180 11.62 9.37 -7.26
N ALA A 181 10.53 8.71 -6.84
CA ALA A 181 10.56 7.36 -6.30
C ALA A 181 11.23 6.37 -7.27
N ARG A 182 10.79 6.37 -8.52
CA ARG A 182 11.34 5.48 -9.56
C ARG A 182 12.83 5.74 -9.84
N ARG A 183 13.26 7.01 -9.79
CA ARG A 183 14.68 7.39 -9.93
C ARG A 183 15.51 6.81 -8.78
N LEU A 184 15.04 6.96 -7.55
CA LEU A 184 15.71 6.46 -6.35
C LEU A 184 15.78 4.94 -6.33
N LEU A 185 14.68 4.25 -6.61
CA LEU A 185 14.65 2.79 -6.69
C LEU A 185 15.61 2.25 -7.76
N ARG A 186 15.69 2.90 -8.92
CA ARG A 186 16.66 2.52 -9.95
C ARG A 186 18.10 2.66 -9.49
N LYS A 187 18.44 3.68 -8.68
CA LYS A 187 19.80 3.83 -8.12
C LYS A 187 20.16 2.68 -7.17
N VAL A 188 19.19 2.16 -6.40
CA VAL A 188 19.39 1.08 -5.42
C VAL A 188 19.35 -0.31 -6.04
N LEU A 189 18.48 -0.50 -7.04
CA LEU A 189 18.22 -1.80 -7.68
C LEU A 189 19.07 -2.02 -8.95
N ALA A 190 19.80 -1.01 -9.43
CA ALA A 190 20.72 -1.19 -10.55
C ALA A 190 21.90 -2.07 -10.11
N PRO A 191 22.27 -3.10 -10.92
CA PRO A 191 23.36 -3.99 -10.62
C PRO A 191 24.73 -3.29 -10.62
#